data_50a940d0f5deee4fe5d51b0f296f4c03
#
_entry.id   50a940d0f5deee4fe5d51b0f296f4c03
#
_cell.length_a   1.000
_cell.length_b   1.000
_cell.length_c   1.000
_cell.angle_alpha   90.00
_cell.angle_beta   90.00
_cell.angle_gamma   90.00
#
_symmetry.space_group_name_H-M   'P 1'
#
loop_
_entity.id
_entity.type
_entity.pdbx_description
1 polymer ?
#
loop_
_entity_poly.entity_id
_entity_poly.type
_entity_poly.pdbx_seq_one_letter_code
_entity_poly.pdbx_strand_id
1 'polypeptide(L)'
;QGVAYAAKCYGCKATIVMPTTTPLIKVNRTKSYGADVVLYGDVYDEACAHAYELAEKHGYTFIHPFDDLTVATGQGTIAMEIFKELPLVEYILVPIGGGGLATGVSTLAKLLNPKIKVIGVEPAGANCMQASFKAGKVTTLPAVNTIADGTAVKTPGEKIFPYIQKNLDDII
;
A
#
# COMPACT_ATOMS: atom_id res chain seq x y z
N GLN A 1 -9.60 -4.99 2.34
CA GLN A 1 -10.58 -4.79 3.42
C GLN A 1 -11.07 -3.34 3.44
N GLY A 2 -10.20 -2.32 3.31
CA GLY A 2 -10.60 -0.91 3.31
C GLY A 2 -11.60 -0.56 2.21
N VAL A 3 -11.34 -1.00 0.97
CA VAL A 3 -12.27 -0.81 -0.16
C VAL A 3 -13.61 -1.50 0.11
N ALA A 4 -13.59 -2.75 0.60
CA ALA A 4 -14.80 -3.49 0.93
C ALA A 4 -15.63 -2.80 2.03
N TYR A 5 -14.95 -2.29 3.06
CA TYR A 5 -15.61 -1.55 4.14
C TYR A 5 -16.20 -0.22 3.65
N ALA A 6 -15.43 0.55 2.88
CA ALA A 6 -15.92 1.80 2.30
C ALA A 6 -17.13 1.55 1.39
N ALA A 7 -17.06 0.56 0.51
CA ALA A 7 -18.17 0.19 -0.36
C ALA A 7 -19.43 -0.15 0.44
N LYS A 8 -19.30 -0.91 1.54
CA LYS A 8 -20.42 -1.18 2.46
C LYS A 8 -21.01 0.12 3.03
N CYS A 9 -20.17 1.05 3.49
CA CYS A 9 -20.63 2.31 4.07
C CYS A 9 -21.36 3.20 3.06
N TYR A 10 -20.93 3.18 1.81
CA TYR A 10 -21.53 3.99 0.74
C TYR A 10 -22.60 3.25 -0.10
N GLY A 11 -22.94 2.01 0.26
CA GLY A 11 -23.96 1.21 -0.47
C GLY A 11 -23.51 0.83 -1.88
N CYS A 12 -22.22 0.76 -2.15
CA CYS A 12 -21.64 0.36 -3.43
C CYS A 12 -21.29 -1.13 -3.44
N LYS A 13 -21.28 -1.74 -4.63
CA LYS A 13 -20.71 -3.09 -4.81
C LYS A 13 -19.19 -2.99 -4.90
N ALA A 14 -18.50 -3.99 -4.33
CA ALA A 14 -17.05 -4.13 -4.45
C ALA A 14 -16.70 -5.58 -4.80
N THR A 15 -15.80 -5.76 -5.75
CA THR A 15 -15.16 -7.03 -6.08
C THR A 15 -13.69 -6.94 -5.69
N ILE A 16 -13.23 -7.84 -4.83
CA ILE A 16 -11.86 -7.86 -4.33
C ILE A 16 -11.16 -9.12 -4.84
N VAL A 17 -10.13 -8.93 -5.64
CA VAL A 17 -9.29 -10.03 -6.14
C VAL A 17 -8.11 -10.22 -5.21
N MET A 18 -7.82 -11.46 -4.84
CA MET A 18 -6.72 -11.83 -3.94
C MET A 18 -6.05 -13.11 -4.44
N PRO A 19 -4.73 -13.29 -4.18
CA PRO A 19 -4.08 -14.57 -4.39
C PRO A 19 -4.76 -15.71 -3.63
N THR A 20 -4.69 -16.92 -4.17
CA THR A 20 -5.22 -18.15 -3.52
C THR A 20 -4.52 -18.43 -2.19
N THR A 21 -3.28 -17.97 -2.05
CA THR A 21 -2.46 -18.07 -0.84
C THR A 21 -2.82 -17.08 0.26
N THR A 22 -3.80 -16.18 0.02
CA THR A 22 -4.20 -15.17 1.00
C THR A 22 -4.74 -15.80 2.28
N PRO A 23 -4.28 -15.37 3.49
CA PRO A 23 -4.76 -15.89 4.76
C PRO A 23 -6.28 -15.83 4.88
N LEU A 24 -6.92 -16.93 5.31
CA LEU A 24 -8.37 -17.06 5.41
C LEU A 24 -9.03 -15.96 6.25
N ILE A 25 -8.34 -15.46 7.27
CA ILE A 25 -8.84 -14.35 8.09
C ILE A 25 -9.07 -13.08 7.27
N LYS A 26 -8.17 -12.77 6.30
CA LYS A 26 -8.33 -11.62 5.40
C LYS A 26 -9.48 -11.84 4.42
N VAL A 27 -9.58 -13.04 3.85
CA VAL A 27 -10.67 -13.43 2.94
C VAL A 27 -12.02 -13.31 3.63
N ASN A 28 -12.18 -13.96 4.78
CA ASN A 28 -13.44 -13.98 5.53
C ASN A 28 -13.87 -12.60 6.00
N ARG A 29 -12.91 -11.79 6.47
CA ARG A 29 -13.20 -10.42 6.90
C ARG A 29 -13.62 -9.52 5.74
N THR A 30 -13.04 -9.69 4.56
CA THR A 30 -13.45 -8.97 3.36
C THR A 30 -14.88 -9.35 2.95
N LYS A 31 -15.21 -10.66 2.93
CA LYS A 31 -16.55 -11.15 2.67
C LYS A 31 -17.58 -10.63 3.69
N SER A 32 -17.22 -10.51 4.96
CA SER A 32 -18.13 -10.01 6.00
C SER A 32 -18.54 -8.53 5.81
N TYR A 33 -17.81 -7.77 4.99
CA TYR A 33 -18.21 -6.43 4.57
C TYR A 33 -19.17 -6.43 3.38
N GLY A 34 -19.52 -7.60 2.83
CA GLY A 34 -20.43 -7.73 1.69
C GLY A 34 -19.78 -7.61 0.32
N ALA A 35 -18.44 -7.65 0.26
CA ALA A 35 -17.74 -7.64 -1.01
C ALA A 35 -17.68 -9.04 -1.63
N ASP A 36 -17.74 -9.09 -2.97
CA ASP A 36 -17.44 -10.28 -3.74
C ASP A 36 -15.93 -10.53 -3.71
N VAL A 37 -15.50 -11.72 -3.28
CA VAL A 37 -14.08 -12.08 -3.23
C VAL A 37 -13.79 -13.12 -4.30
N VAL A 38 -12.85 -12.77 -5.19
CA VAL A 38 -12.30 -13.64 -6.23
C VAL A 38 -10.89 -14.04 -5.81
N LEU A 39 -10.63 -15.34 -5.68
CA LEU A 39 -9.29 -15.88 -5.43
C LEU A 39 -8.71 -16.29 -6.77
N TYR A 40 -7.54 -15.73 -7.14
CA TYR A 40 -6.91 -15.97 -8.42
C TYR A 40 -5.38 -15.85 -8.34
N GLY A 41 -4.69 -16.82 -8.94
CA GLY A 41 -3.23 -16.90 -8.95
C GLY A 41 -2.63 -17.16 -7.57
N ASP A 42 -1.32 -17.30 -7.52
CA ASP A 42 -0.57 -17.61 -6.29
C ASP A 42 0.14 -16.38 -5.72
N VAL A 43 0.35 -15.35 -6.54
CA VAL A 43 1.05 -14.11 -6.18
C VAL A 43 0.22 -12.87 -6.49
N TYR A 44 0.63 -11.75 -5.88
CA TYR A 44 -0.04 -10.46 -6.07
C TYR A 44 -0.17 -10.04 -7.54
N ASP A 45 0.89 -10.22 -8.34
CA ASP A 45 0.92 -9.76 -9.72
C ASP A 45 -0.14 -10.46 -10.60
N GLU A 46 -0.36 -11.76 -10.38
CA GLU A 46 -1.39 -12.54 -11.08
C GLU A 46 -2.79 -12.09 -10.68
N ALA A 47 -3.03 -11.91 -9.38
CA ALA A 47 -4.31 -11.40 -8.88
C ALA A 47 -4.59 -9.98 -9.40
N CYS A 48 -3.57 -9.14 -9.48
CA CYS A 48 -3.67 -7.77 -9.99
C CYS A 48 -4.02 -7.75 -11.49
N ALA A 49 -3.32 -8.56 -12.30
CA ALA A 49 -3.63 -8.69 -13.73
C ALA A 49 -5.09 -9.12 -13.95
N HIS A 50 -5.55 -10.12 -13.20
CA HIS A 50 -6.93 -10.59 -13.29
C HIS A 50 -7.94 -9.52 -12.82
N ALA A 51 -7.58 -8.70 -11.84
CA ALA A 51 -8.44 -7.59 -11.41
C ALA A 51 -8.60 -6.52 -12.52
N TYR A 52 -7.54 -6.25 -13.29
CA TYR A 52 -7.64 -5.37 -14.47
C TYR A 52 -8.54 -5.98 -15.56
N GLU A 53 -8.42 -7.28 -15.85
CA GLU A 53 -9.28 -7.98 -16.82
C GLU A 53 -10.77 -7.88 -16.42
N LEU A 54 -11.08 -8.09 -15.13
CA LEU A 54 -12.44 -7.95 -14.63
C LEU A 54 -12.95 -6.50 -14.70
N ALA A 55 -12.10 -5.54 -14.40
CA ALA A 55 -12.44 -4.12 -14.48
C ALA A 55 -12.78 -3.73 -15.91
N GLU A 56 -11.96 -4.14 -16.89
CA GLU A 56 -12.21 -3.88 -18.31
C GLU A 56 -13.49 -4.58 -18.81
N LYS A 57 -13.65 -5.87 -18.50
CA LYS A 57 -14.79 -6.68 -18.94
C LYS A 57 -16.14 -6.18 -18.42
N HIS A 58 -16.18 -5.66 -17.21
CA HIS A 58 -17.42 -5.28 -16.52
C HIS A 58 -17.59 -3.78 -16.36
N GLY A 59 -16.64 -2.95 -16.81
CA GLY A 59 -16.66 -1.50 -16.64
C GLY A 59 -16.50 -1.06 -15.18
N TYR A 60 -15.74 -1.83 -14.37
CA TYR A 60 -15.51 -1.48 -12.97
C TYR A 60 -14.42 -0.42 -12.83
N THR A 61 -14.54 0.42 -11.82
CA THR A 61 -13.45 1.32 -11.42
C THR A 61 -12.41 0.52 -10.65
N PHE A 62 -11.19 0.43 -11.19
CA PHE A 62 -10.07 -0.20 -10.50
C PHE A 62 -9.49 0.75 -9.44
N ILE A 63 -9.36 0.28 -8.21
CA ILE A 63 -8.71 0.99 -7.12
C ILE A 63 -7.36 0.32 -6.85
N HIS A 64 -6.28 0.99 -7.26
CA HIS A 64 -4.93 0.44 -7.06
C HIS A 64 -4.56 0.43 -5.57
N PRO A 65 -4.01 -0.66 -5.01
CA PRO A 65 -3.77 -0.78 -3.57
C PRO A 65 -2.69 0.18 -3.04
N PHE A 66 -1.79 0.70 -3.86
CA PHE A 66 -0.70 1.57 -3.43
C PHE A 66 -0.24 2.61 -4.47
N ASP A 67 -0.28 2.31 -5.78
CA ASP A 67 0.22 3.22 -6.83
C ASP A 67 -0.87 4.15 -7.37
N ASP A 68 -1.53 4.84 -6.45
CA ASP A 68 -2.59 5.81 -6.73
C ASP A 68 -2.48 6.97 -5.73
N LEU A 69 -2.41 8.19 -6.24
CA LEU A 69 -2.25 9.39 -5.41
C LEU A 69 -3.46 9.69 -4.54
N THR A 70 -4.67 9.35 -4.99
CA THR A 70 -5.89 9.52 -4.19
C THR A 70 -5.89 8.55 -3.02
N VAL A 71 -5.51 7.29 -3.27
CA VAL A 71 -5.34 6.29 -2.22
C VAL A 71 -4.25 6.72 -1.24
N ALA A 72 -3.08 7.15 -1.74
CA ALA A 72 -1.99 7.65 -0.89
C ALA A 72 -2.42 8.87 -0.05
N THR A 73 -3.22 9.79 -0.62
CA THR A 73 -3.77 10.93 0.12
C THR A 73 -4.64 10.46 1.28
N GLY A 74 -5.49 9.45 1.07
CA GLY A 74 -6.27 8.82 2.14
C GLY A 74 -5.39 8.24 3.26
N GLN A 75 -4.23 7.64 2.92
CA GLN A 75 -3.28 7.14 3.92
C GLN A 75 -2.65 8.26 4.75
N GLY A 76 -2.57 9.48 4.23
CA GLY A 76 -2.10 10.66 4.97
C GLY A 76 -2.90 10.95 6.23
N THR A 77 -4.18 10.55 6.31
CA THR A 77 -5.00 10.73 7.51
C THR A 77 -4.39 10.06 8.75
N ILE A 78 -3.60 9.00 8.56
CA ILE A 78 -2.87 8.33 9.66
C ILE A 78 -1.88 9.30 10.31
N ALA A 79 -1.12 10.05 9.52
CA ALA A 79 -0.20 11.06 10.07
C ALA A 79 -0.96 12.16 10.83
N MET A 80 -2.13 12.59 10.32
CA MET A 80 -2.97 13.56 11.01
C MET A 80 -3.42 13.06 12.39
N GLU A 81 -3.83 11.79 12.48
CA GLU A 81 -4.21 11.17 13.76
C GLU A 81 -3.02 11.03 14.71
N ILE A 82 -1.84 10.64 14.18
CA ILE A 82 -0.60 10.58 14.98
C ILE A 82 -0.27 11.95 15.58
N PHE A 83 -0.28 13.03 14.79
CA PHE A 83 0.02 14.36 15.30
C PHE A 83 -1.01 14.87 16.31
N LYS A 84 -2.26 14.44 16.17
CA LYS A 84 -3.32 14.77 17.14
C LYS A 84 -3.06 14.11 18.50
N GLU A 85 -2.63 12.86 18.50
CA GLU A 85 -2.35 12.08 19.72
C GLU A 85 -0.95 12.38 20.29
N LEU A 86 0.04 12.61 19.42
CA LEU A 86 1.44 12.83 19.74
C LEU A 86 1.99 14.09 19.09
N PRO A 87 1.62 15.30 19.56
CA PRO A 87 1.99 16.55 18.91
C PRO A 87 3.50 16.82 18.82
N LEU A 88 4.28 16.19 19.69
CA LEU A 88 5.75 16.35 19.77
C LEU A 88 6.50 15.16 19.19
N VAL A 89 5.86 14.33 18.33
CA VAL A 89 6.53 13.21 17.69
C VAL A 89 7.69 13.69 16.81
N GLU A 90 8.86 13.10 16.97
CA GLU A 90 10.07 13.43 16.22
C GLU A 90 10.36 12.41 15.12
N TYR A 91 9.97 11.15 15.32
CA TYR A 91 10.21 10.05 14.40
C TYR A 91 8.93 9.27 14.14
N ILE A 92 8.66 8.97 12.87
CA ILE A 92 7.61 8.03 12.45
C ILE A 92 8.28 6.91 11.64
N LEU A 93 8.14 5.66 12.10
CA LEU A 93 8.55 4.48 11.37
C LEU A 93 7.35 3.94 10.61
N VAL A 94 7.50 3.74 9.30
CA VAL A 94 6.40 3.32 8.42
C VAL A 94 6.77 2.06 7.66
N PRO A 95 6.01 0.96 7.77
CA PRO A 95 6.25 -0.23 6.95
C PRO A 95 6.01 0.08 5.47
N ILE A 96 6.89 -0.42 4.61
CA ILE A 96 6.80 -0.23 3.17
C ILE A 96 6.64 -1.57 2.46
N GLY A 97 5.62 -1.66 1.60
CA GLY A 97 5.52 -2.60 0.51
C GLY A 97 5.60 -1.83 -0.81
N GLY A 98 4.47 -1.60 -1.49
CA GLY A 98 4.42 -0.81 -2.73
C GLY A 98 4.64 0.71 -2.56
N GLY A 99 4.57 1.24 -1.33
CA GLY A 99 4.90 2.64 -1.00
C GLY A 99 3.71 3.59 -0.77
N GLY A 100 2.47 3.17 -1.01
CA GLY A 100 1.30 4.06 -0.89
C GLY A 100 1.08 4.62 0.52
N LEU A 101 1.20 3.77 1.55
CA LEU A 101 1.10 4.18 2.95
C LEU A 101 2.21 5.19 3.31
N ALA A 102 3.46 4.84 3.01
CA ALA A 102 4.61 5.68 3.32
C ALA A 102 4.55 7.04 2.59
N THR A 103 4.04 7.06 1.36
CA THR A 103 3.80 8.29 0.59
C THR A 103 2.81 9.21 1.30
N GLY A 104 1.65 8.70 1.69
CA GLY A 104 0.64 9.51 2.37
C GLY A 104 1.11 10.03 3.72
N VAL A 105 1.63 9.12 4.55
CA VAL A 105 2.12 9.47 5.90
C VAL A 105 3.26 10.47 5.82
N SER A 106 4.30 10.22 5.01
CA SER A 106 5.47 11.10 4.94
C SER A 106 5.12 12.47 4.34
N THR A 107 4.27 12.50 3.32
CA THR A 107 3.85 13.76 2.69
C THR A 107 3.15 14.66 3.69
N LEU A 108 2.14 14.14 4.40
CA LEU A 108 1.44 14.95 5.39
C LEU A 108 2.33 15.30 6.59
N ALA A 109 3.13 14.35 7.09
CA ALA A 109 4.07 14.62 8.17
C ALA A 109 5.02 15.77 7.84
N LYS A 110 5.63 15.76 6.65
CA LYS A 110 6.55 16.82 6.20
C LYS A 110 5.86 18.17 5.95
N LEU A 111 4.59 18.16 5.54
CA LEU A 111 3.78 19.38 5.39
C LEU A 111 3.45 20.01 6.75
N LEU A 112 3.15 19.20 7.77
CA LEU A 112 2.81 19.67 9.11
C LEU A 112 4.07 20.06 9.92
N ASN A 113 5.13 19.27 9.81
CA ASN A 113 6.39 19.53 10.49
C ASN A 113 7.59 19.05 9.64
N PRO A 114 8.26 19.94 8.90
CA PRO A 114 9.40 19.57 8.04
C PRO A 114 10.58 18.94 8.80
N LYS A 115 10.68 19.14 10.11
CA LYS A 115 11.77 18.62 10.96
C LYS A 115 11.56 17.16 11.35
N ILE A 116 10.34 16.64 11.28
CA ILE A 116 10.07 15.27 11.64
C ILE A 116 10.86 14.30 10.76
N LYS A 117 11.32 13.20 11.35
CA LYS A 117 12.00 12.13 10.61
C LYS A 117 10.99 11.03 10.28
N VAL A 118 10.86 10.72 9.01
CA VAL A 118 10.03 9.60 8.55
C VAL A 118 10.94 8.53 7.95
N ILE A 119 10.97 7.38 8.62
CA ILE A 119 11.85 6.26 8.26
C ILE A 119 10.99 5.11 7.71
N GLY A 120 11.31 4.70 6.50
CA GLY A 120 10.72 3.51 5.91
C GLY A 120 11.30 2.23 6.51
N VAL A 121 10.47 1.21 6.68
CA VAL A 121 10.91 -0.10 7.20
C VAL A 121 10.50 -1.18 6.23
N GLU A 122 11.45 -1.98 5.74
CA GLU A 122 11.20 -3.11 4.85
C GLU A 122 11.82 -4.40 5.40
N PRO A 123 11.21 -5.57 5.16
CA PRO A 123 11.90 -6.82 5.45
C PRO A 123 13.05 -7.03 4.46
N ALA A 124 14.19 -7.52 4.93
CA ALA A 124 15.39 -7.73 4.11
C ALA A 124 15.11 -8.61 2.86
N GLY A 125 14.15 -9.54 2.95
CA GLY A 125 13.75 -10.40 1.82
C GLY A 125 12.72 -9.79 0.87
N ALA A 126 12.31 -8.52 1.07
CA ALA A 126 11.36 -7.80 0.21
C ALA A 126 11.64 -6.28 0.23
N ASN A 127 12.88 -5.89 0.00
CA ASN A 127 13.37 -4.52 0.13
C ASN A 127 13.38 -3.74 -1.21
N CYS A 128 12.34 -3.87 -2.00
CA CYS A 128 12.27 -3.25 -3.34
C CYS A 128 12.31 -1.71 -3.29
N MET A 129 11.74 -1.10 -2.28
CA MET A 129 11.77 0.36 -2.14
C MET A 129 13.15 0.85 -1.75
N GLN A 130 13.86 0.17 -0.83
CA GLN A 130 15.23 0.52 -0.46
C GLN A 130 16.18 0.40 -1.65
N ALA A 131 16.04 -0.69 -2.44
CA ALA A 131 16.81 -0.88 -3.66
C ALA A 131 16.55 0.25 -4.67
N SER A 132 15.28 0.61 -4.85
CA SER A 132 14.86 1.71 -5.73
C SER A 132 15.36 3.07 -5.23
N PHE A 133 15.27 3.33 -3.94
CA PHE A 133 15.74 4.57 -3.31
C PHE A 133 17.24 4.76 -3.51
N LYS A 134 18.05 3.72 -3.29
CA LYS A 134 19.50 3.72 -3.54
C LYS A 134 19.85 3.88 -5.03
N ALA A 135 19.05 3.27 -5.91
CA ALA A 135 19.26 3.37 -7.36
C ALA A 135 18.77 4.69 -7.98
N GLY A 136 17.96 5.48 -7.25
CA GLY A 136 17.32 6.68 -7.76
C GLY A 136 16.20 6.43 -8.79
N LYS A 137 15.78 5.19 -8.97
CA LYS A 137 14.73 4.76 -9.91
C LYS A 137 14.03 3.51 -9.42
N VAL A 138 12.78 3.31 -9.85
CA VAL A 138 12.04 2.09 -9.56
C VAL A 138 12.81 0.87 -10.04
N THR A 139 12.98 -0.10 -9.14
CA THR A 139 13.73 -1.34 -9.37
C THR A 139 12.89 -2.53 -8.93
N THR A 140 12.79 -3.54 -9.79
CA THR A 140 12.08 -4.77 -9.52
C THR A 140 13.02 -5.82 -8.94
N LEU A 141 12.65 -6.43 -7.82
CA LEU A 141 13.38 -7.56 -7.23
C LEU A 141 13.13 -8.85 -8.03
N PRO A 142 14.12 -9.71 -8.17
CA PRO A 142 13.97 -11.00 -8.86
C PRO A 142 13.03 -11.95 -8.08
N ALA A 143 13.06 -11.88 -6.76
CA ALA A 143 12.25 -12.71 -5.88
C ALA A 143 11.94 -11.97 -4.57
N VAL A 144 10.91 -12.43 -3.86
CA VAL A 144 10.52 -11.96 -2.53
C VAL A 144 10.44 -13.17 -1.61
N ASN A 145 11.05 -13.07 -0.44
CA ASN A 145 11.02 -14.11 0.60
C ASN A 145 10.91 -13.48 1.98
N THR A 146 9.70 -13.42 2.52
CA THR A 146 9.42 -12.84 3.83
C THR A 146 8.15 -13.41 4.44
N ILE A 147 8.09 -13.49 5.76
CA ILE A 147 6.86 -13.78 6.51
C ILE A 147 5.94 -12.56 6.62
N ALA A 148 6.46 -11.36 6.32
CA ALA A 148 5.70 -10.10 6.35
C ALA A 148 4.88 -9.96 5.06
N ASP A 149 3.82 -10.75 4.93
CA ASP A 149 2.98 -10.86 3.72
C ASP A 149 2.38 -9.52 3.25
N GLY A 150 2.11 -8.60 4.18
CA GLY A 150 1.58 -7.26 3.87
C GLY A 150 2.55 -6.33 3.15
N THR A 151 3.85 -6.64 3.18
CA THR A 151 4.91 -5.85 2.55
C THR A 151 5.67 -6.63 1.47
N ALA A 152 5.22 -7.84 1.14
CA ALA A 152 5.84 -8.74 0.16
C ALA A 152 5.57 -8.28 -1.28
N VAL A 153 6.22 -7.21 -1.70
CA VAL A 153 6.05 -6.59 -3.03
C VAL A 153 7.39 -6.63 -3.77
N LYS A 154 7.36 -6.99 -5.07
CA LYS A 154 8.56 -7.04 -5.92
C LYS A 154 8.94 -5.68 -6.49
N THR A 155 7.94 -4.86 -6.81
CA THR A 155 8.12 -3.59 -7.52
C THR A 155 7.38 -2.48 -6.81
N PRO A 156 8.03 -1.37 -6.44
CA PRO A 156 7.35 -0.18 -5.90
C PRO A 156 6.41 0.44 -6.93
N GLY A 157 5.46 1.24 -6.43
CA GLY A 157 4.65 2.07 -7.31
C GLY A 157 5.47 3.16 -8.01
N GLU A 158 5.23 3.37 -9.29
CA GLU A 158 5.92 4.38 -10.08
C GLU A 158 5.43 5.80 -9.78
N LYS A 159 4.11 5.97 -9.64
CA LYS A 159 3.49 7.28 -9.37
C LYS A 159 3.84 7.83 -8.00
N ILE A 160 3.99 6.94 -7.01
CA ILE A 160 4.27 7.33 -5.61
C ILE A 160 5.78 7.45 -5.33
N PHE A 161 6.64 6.85 -6.12
CA PHE A 161 8.08 6.82 -5.88
C PHE A 161 8.74 8.21 -5.75
N PRO A 162 8.41 9.23 -6.57
CA PRO A 162 8.95 10.59 -6.40
C PRO A 162 8.65 11.20 -5.04
N TYR A 163 7.51 10.88 -4.44
CA TYR A 163 7.14 11.36 -3.10
C TYR A 163 7.95 10.66 -2.01
N ILE A 164 8.23 9.37 -2.18
CA ILE A 164 9.12 8.61 -1.31
C ILE A 164 10.53 9.21 -1.31
N GLN A 165 11.08 9.45 -2.50
CA GLN A 165 12.42 10.07 -2.64
C GLN A 165 12.50 11.45 -2.00
N LYS A 166 11.44 12.22 -2.05
CA LYS A 166 11.39 13.59 -1.51
C LYS A 166 11.20 13.61 0.01
N ASN A 167 10.39 12.73 0.56
CA ASN A 167 9.83 12.90 1.89
C ASN A 167 10.37 11.91 2.94
N LEU A 168 10.91 10.75 2.54
CA LEU A 168 11.56 9.84 3.48
C LEU A 168 12.98 10.31 3.78
N ASP A 169 13.35 10.20 5.05
CA ASP A 169 14.72 10.53 5.50
C ASP A 169 15.64 9.32 5.35
N ASP A 170 15.12 8.10 5.49
CA ASP A 170 15.86 6.83 5.33
C ASP A 170 14.92 5.65 5.11
N ILE A 171 15.47 4.50 4.67
CA ILE A 171 14.78 3.21 4.57
C ILE A 171 15.70 2.12 5.13
N ILE A 172 15.23 1.42 6.16
CA ILE A 172 15.95 0.34 6.86
C ILE A 172 15.29 -1.02 6.67
#